data_3183642b5c4469f050068d896034398f
#
_entry.id   3183642b5c4469f050068d896034398f
#
_cell.length_a   1.000
_cell.length_b   1.000
_cell.length_c   1.000
_cell.angle_alpha   90.00
_cell.angle_beta   90.00
_cell.angle_gamma   90.00
#
_symmetry.space_group_name_H-M   'P 1'
#
loop_
_entity.id
_entity.type
_entity.pdbx_description
1 polymer ?
#
loop_
_entity_poly.entity_id
_entity_poly.type
_entity_poly.pdbx_seq_one_letter_code
_entity_poly.pdbx_strand_id
1 'polypeptide(L)'
;MTALESNRRSALVIAHEPDGPACQIAVRLQERGYEIDTHFVTHDYTAPNDASAWTDWSHYDLIVAMGSIRSLTNKDEIDSWIHEEIRLLRQANENDQPILGVCFGAQLLADALGGSVETAPEAEVGWSEIAGVDGRDNPVGPGPWFEWHHDRINPPAHAEVLAVNENSVQMFRVGRSLATQFHPEVDYAHIEGFLDEARDDYLASLGVTREQMLADVAEHEARNIVQCHALVDWFLDEVAAPSS
;
A
#
# COMPACT_ATOMS: atom_id res chain seq x y z
N MET A 1 5.60 39.02 -17.13
CA MET A 1 4.96 37.84 -16.52
C MET A 1 6.06 36.81 -16.38
N THR A 2 6.68 36.79 -15.22
CA THR A 2 7.88 36.00 -14.91
C THR A 2 7.47 34.66 -14.37
N ALA A 3 8.07 33.62 -14.92
CA ALA A 3 7.92 32.23 -14.58
C ALA A 3 8.11 31.96 -13.08
N LEU A 4 7.03 31.67 -12.39
CA LEU A 4 6.96 30.88 -11.20
C LEU A 4 5.94 29.78 -11.50
N GLU A 5 6.17 29.01 -12.56
CA GLU A 5 5.72 27.63 -12.57
C GLU A 5 6.61 26.93 -11.54
N SER A 6 6.15 26.94 -10.30
CA SER A 6 6.73 26.10 -9.26
C SER A 6 6.69 24.68 -9.82
N ASN A 7 7.84 24.03 -9.84
CA ASN A 7 7.98 22.60 -10.15
C ASN A 7 7.20 21.85 -9.08
N ARG A 8 5.86 21.77 -9.25
CA ARG A 8 4.97 21.04 -8.35
C ARG A 8 5.23 19.57 -8.61
N ARG A 9 5.56 18.86 -7.55
CA ARG A 9 5.71 17.42 -7.63
C ARG A 9 4.34 16.76 -7.77
N SER A 10 4.26 15.70 -8.54
CA SER A 10 3.02 14.98 -8.79
C SER A 10 3.14 13.52 -8.33
N ALA A 11 2.07 12.99 -7.73
CA ALA A 11 1.96 11.60 -7.35
C ALA A 11 0.74 10.97 -8.01
N LEU A 12 0.91 9.78 -8.58
CA LEU A 12 -0.18 8.95 -9.07
C LEU A 12 -0.52 7.91 -7.99
N VAL A 13 -1.74 7.98 -7.49
CA VAL A 13 -2.32 6.96 -6.62
C VAL A 13 -3.09 5.97 -7.48
N ILE A 14 -2.73 4.69 -7.41
CA ILE A 14 -3.46 3.59 -8.03
C ILE A 14 -4.38 3.01 -6.95
N ALA A 15 -5.67 3.28 -7.07
CA ALA A 15 -6.72 2.72 -6.22
C ALA A 15 -7.42 1.60 -7.01
N HIS A 16 -7.40 0.39 -6.49
CA HIS A 16 -7.93 -0.76 -7.22
C HIS A 16 -9.46 -0.78 -7.20
N GLU A 17 -10.05 -0.30 -6.12
CA GLU A 17 -11.49 -0.13 -5.93
C GLU A 17 -11.83 1.28 -5.38
N PRO A 18 -13.11 1.70 -5.45
CA PRO A 18 -13.52 3.06 -5.04
C PRO A 18 -13.28 3.39 -3.56
N ASP A 19 -13.26 2.39 -2.68
CA ASP A 19 -13.06 2.53 -1.23
C ASP A 19 -11.60 2.29 -0.79
N GLY A 20 -10.66 2.19 -1.73
CA GLY A 20 -9.21 2.03 -1.46
C GLY A 20 -8.39 3.31 -1.64
N PRO A 21 -8.78 4.48 -1.08
CA PRO A 21 -8.02 5.72 -1.23
C PRO A 21 -6.74 5.69 -0.39
N ALA A 22 -5.79 6.55 -0.74
CA ALA A 22 -4.51 6.64 -0.02
C ALA A 22 -4.59 7.37 1.35
N CYS A 23 -5.77 7.78 1.79
CA CYS A 23 -6.09 8.36 3.10
C CYS A 23 -4.96 9.21 3.71
N GLN A 24 -4.39 8.81 4.83
CA GLN A 24 -3.35 9.56 5.55
C GLN A 24 -2.03 9.65 4.77
N ILE A 25 -1.74 8.72 3.86
CA ILE A 25 -0.62 8.84 2.91
C ILE A 25 -0.86 10.04 1.97
N ALA A 26 -2.08 10.16 1.41
CA ALA A 26 -2.42 11.28 0.53
C ALA A 26 -2.35 12.62 1.26
N VAL A 27 -2.87 12.68 2.49
CA VAL A 27 -2.78 13.88 3.34
C VAL A 27 -1.32 14.30 3.50
N ARG A 28 -0.43 13.35 3.88
CA ARG A 28 0.97 13.69 4.11
C ARG A 28 1.69 14.07 2.83
N LEU A 29 1.44 13.40 1.72
CA LEU A 29 2.02 13.77 0.41
C LEU A 29 1.62 15.19 0.00
N GLN A 30 0.35 15.58 0.20
CA GLN A 30 -0.12 16.95 -0.08
C GLN A 30 0.58 17.98 0.81
N GLU A 31 0.75 17.71 2.11
CA GLU A 31 1.52 18.55 3.02
C GLU A 31 3.00 18.68 2.60
N ARG A 32 3.57 17.62 1.98
CA ARG A 32 4.92 17.61 1.41
C ARG A 32 4.98 18.25 0.00
N GLY A 33 3.87 18.81 -0.50
CA GLY A 33 3.77 19.59 -1.73
C GLY A 33 3.57 18.79 -3.01
N TYR A 34 3.03 17.56 -2.91
CA TYR A 34 2.60 16.79 -4.08
C TYR A 34 1.17 17.15 -4.48
N GLU A 35 0.94 17.28 -5.78
CA GLU A 35 -0.40 17.20 -6.38
C GLU A 35 -0.70 15.70 -6.61
N ILE A 36 -1.91 15.27 -6.26
CA ILE A 36 -2.29 13.86 -6.33
C ILE A 36 -3.35 13.67 -7.41
N ASP A 37 -3.04 12.81 -8.36
CA ASP A 37 -4.01 12.23 -9.28
C ASP A 37 -4.33 10.80 -8.82
N THR A 38 -5.60 10.41 -8.89
CA THR A 38 -6.01 9.04 -8.56
C THR A 38 -6.51 8.32 -9.80
N HIS A 39 -5.94 7.17 -10.09
CA HIS A 39 -6.40 6.23 -11.09
C HIS A 39 -7.15 5.11 -10.39
N PHE A 40 -8.46 5.01 -10.67
CA PHE A 40 -9.27 3.87 -10.23
C PHE A 40 -9.18 2.77 -11.27
N VAL A 41 -8.68 1.60 -10.86
CA VAL A 41 -8.55 0.44 -11.75
C VAL A 41 -9.93 -0.09 -12.10
N THR A 42 -10.77 -0.33 -11.10
CA THR A 42 -12.17 -0.71 -11.29
C THR A 42 -13.11 0.22 -10.54
N HIS A 43 -14.36 0.31 -10.99
CA HIS A 43 -15.40 1.14 -10.36
C HIS A 43 -16.54 0.29 -9.78
N ASP A 44 -16.51 -1.01 -10.00
CA ASP A 44 -17.55 -1.95 -9.55
C ASP A 44 -16.90 -3.23 -9.04
N TYR A 45 -17.12 -3.53 -7.75
CA TYR A 45 -16.64 -4.74 -7.10
C TYR A 45 -17.12 -6.04 -7.77
N THR A 46 -18.30 -6.00 -8.42
CA THR A 46 -18.90 -7.16 -9.07
C THR A 46 -18.40 -7.38 -10.51
N ALA A 47 -17.67 -6.40 -11.06
CA ALA A 47 -17.10 -6.40 -12.40
C ALA A 47 -15.57 -6.23 -12.37
N PRO A 48 -14.81 -7.16 -11.78
CA PRO A 48 -13.37 -7.00 -11.53
C PRO A 48 -12.52 -6.86 -12.79
N ASN A 49 -13.04 -7.22 -13.96
CA ASN A 49 -12.38 -7.12 -15.25
C ASN A 49 -12.86 -5.93 -16.11
N ASP A 50 -13.77 -5.09 -15.60
CA ASP A 50 -14.16 -3.83 -16.23
C ASP A 50 -13.20 -2.72 -15.77
N ALA A 51 -11.97 -2.80 -16.26
CA ALA A 51 -10.89 -1.94 -15.83
C ALA A 51 -10.77 -0.69 -16.68
N SER A 52 -10.40 0.40 -16.02
CA SER A 52 -10.05 1.66 -16.66
C SER A 52 -8.78 1.53 -17.51
N ALA A 53 -8.70 2.26 -18.61
CA ALA A 53 -7.47 2.32 -19.39
C ALA A 53 -6.36 3.00 -18.59
N TRP A 54 -5.17 2.39 -18.55
CA TRP A 54 -4.02 2.93 -17.83
C TRP A 54 -3.61 4.31 -18.36
N THR A 55 -3.33 5.22 -17.45
CA THR A 55 -2.69 6.50 -17.75
C THR A 55 -1.18 6.31 -17.98
N ASP A 56 -0.51 7.31 -18.51
CA ASP A 56 0.95 7.30 -18.63
C ASP A 56 1.60 7.67 -17.29
N TRP A 57 2.34 6.73 -16.70
CA TRP A 57 2.98 6.89 -15.39
C TRP A 57 4.26 7.73 -15.44
N SER A 58 4.85 7.93 -16.63
CA SER A 58 6.15 8.59 -16.80
C SER A 58 6.15 10.08 -16.41
N HIS A 59 4.98 10.69 -16.27
CA HIS A 59 4.82 12.10 -15.93
C HIS A 59 4.76 12.36 -14.42
N TYR A 60 4.69 11.31 -13.60
CA TYR A 60 4.59 11.45 -12.16
C TYR A 60 5.94 11.28 -11.48
N ASP A 61 6.17 12.08 -10.44
CA ASP A 61 7.39 12.00 -9.62
C ASP A 61 7.35 10.84 -8.64
N LEU A 62 6.16 10.29 -8.38
CA LEU A 62 5.92 9.23 -7.40
C LEU A 62 4.69 8.40 -7.81
N ILE A 63 4.78 7.08 -7.64
CA ILE A 63 3.64 6.14 -7.74
C ILE A 63 3.31 5.60 -6.35
N VAL A 64 2.01 5.56 -6.03
CA VAL A 64 1.48 4.90 -4.82
C VAL A 64 0.49 3.83 -5.25
N ALA A 65 0.84 2.56 -5.11
CA ALA A 65 -0.06 1.44 -5.38
C ALA A 65 -0.73 0.97 -4.09
N MET A 66 -2.06 1.07 -4.04
CA MET A 66 -2.84 0.83 -2.83
C MET A 66 -3.26 -0.63 -2.65
N GLY A 67 -3.95 -0.91 -1.56
CA GLY A 67 -4.60 -2.18 -1.28
C GLY A 67 -5.69 -2.56 -2.28
N SER A 68 -6.16 -3.80 -2.21
CA SER A 68 -7.30 -4.33 -2.98
C SER A 68 -7.94 -5.48 -2.20
N ILE A 69 -9.23 -5.70 -2.45
CA ILE A 69 -9.94 -6.90 -2.00
C ILE A 69 -9.56 -8.17 -2.81
N ARG A 70 -8.76 -8.00 -3.87
CA ARG A 70 -8.33 -9.08 -4.77
C ARG A 70 -7.09 -9.79 -4.24
N SER A 71 -6.82 -10.97 -4.80
CA SER A 71 -5.66 -11.77 -4.45
C SER A 71 -4.78 -12.04 -5.67
N LEU A 72 -3.46 -11.89 -5.50
CA LEU A 72 -2.48 -12.27 -6.53
C LEU A 72 -2.31 -13.78 -6.68
N THR A 73 -2.83 -14.56 -5.74
CA THR A 73 -2.86 -16.04 -5.87
C THR A 73 -4.00 -16.51 -6.79
N ASN A 74 -4.92 -15.59 -7.16
CA ASN A 74 -6.04 -15.84 -8.09
C ASN A 74 -6.11 -14.77 -9.20
N LYS A 75 -5.02 -14.63 -9.97
CA LYS A 75 -4.91 -13.62 -11.05
C LYS A 75 -5.96 -13.77 -12.15
N ASP A 76 -6.52 -14.97 -12.33
CA ASP A 76 -7.55 -15.22 -13.35
C ASP A 76 -8.81 -14.38 -13.13
N GLU A 77 -9.12 -13.99 -11.87
CA GLU A 77 -10.24 -13.11 -11.56
C GLU A 77 -10.06 -11.66 -12.03
N ILE A 78 -8.81 -11.24 -12.25
CA ILE A 78 -8.40 -9.88 -12.56
C ILE A 78 -7.49 -9.81 -13.79
N ASP A 79 -7.58 -10.82 -14.66
CA ASP A 79 -6.69 -11.04 -15.81
C ASP A 79 -6.63 -9.85 -16.78
N SER A 80 -7.73 -9.09 -16.89
CA SER A 80 -7.82 -7.98 -17.85
C SER A 80 -6.85 -6.83 -17.56
N TRP A 81 -6.32 -6.70 -16.35
CA TRP A 81 -5.49 -5.56 -15.96
C TRP A 81 -4.23 -5.93 -15.16
N ILE A 82 -4.23 -7.04 -14.43
CA ILE A 82 -3.16 -7.35 -13.46
C ILE A 82 -1.78 -7.49 -14.11
N HIS A 83 -1.71 -8.11 -15.28
CA HIS A 83 -0.43 -8.31 -15.98
C HIS A 83 0.17 -7.01 -16.49
N GLU A 84 -0.68 -6.07 -16.89
CA GLU A 84 -0.24 -4.75 -17.32
C GLU A 84 0.23 -3.91 -16.14
N GLU A 85 -0.43 -3.95 -14.99
CA GLU A 85 0.03 -3.25 -13.80
C GLU A 85 1.37 -3.77 -13.30
N ILE A 86 1.55 -5.08 -13.21
CA ILE A 86 2.85 -5.70 -12.88
C ILE A 86 3.95 -5.23 -13.84
N ARG A 87 3.64 -5.13 -15.13
CA ARG A 87 4.58 -4.63 -16.15
C ARG A 87 4.91 -3.15 -15.92
N LEU A 88 3.91 -2.32 -15.61
CA LEU A 88 4.08 -0.88 -15.36
C LEU A 88 4.90 -0.62 -14.08
N LEU A 89 4.65 -1.36 -13.00
CA LEU A 89 5.44 -1.28 -11.76
C LEU A 89 6.91 -1.66 -12.00
N ARG A 90 7.14 -2.73 -12.76
CA ARG A 90 8.50 -3.14 -13.15
C ARG A 90 9.19 -2.04 -13.94
N GLN A 91 8.52 -1.48 -14.95
CA GLN A 91 9.05 -0.40 -15.77
C GLN A 91 9.33 0.86 -14.96
N ALA A 92 8.45 1.23 -14.03
CA ALA A 92 8.65 2.38 -13.14
C ALA A 92 9.90 2.19 -12.28
N ASN A 93 10.07 1.00 -11.67
CA ASN A 93 11.27 0.69 -10.89
C ASN A 93 12.55 0.68 -11.75
N GLU A 94 12.53 0.13 -12.97
CA GLU A 94 13.65 0.15 -13.91
C GLU A 94 14.03 1.58 -14.33
N ASN A 95 13.07 2.49 -14.38
CA ASN A 95 13.26 3.91 -14.66
C ASN A 95 13.66 4.73 -13.41
N ASP A 96 13.97 4.08 -12.29
CA ASP A 96 14.30 4.72 -11.02
C ASP A 96 13.20 5.66 -10.49
N GLN A 97 11.95 5.42 -10.87
CA GLN A 97 10.78 6.15 -10.37
C GLN A 97 10.42 5.65 -8.98
N PRO A 98 10.24 6.53 -7.99
CA PRO A 98 9.84 6.11 -6.64
C PRO A 98 8.48 5.44 -6.62
N ILE A 99 8.36 4.34 -5.87
CA ILE A 99 7.10 3.60 -5.71
C ILE A 99 6.88 3.29 -4.23
N LEU A 100 5.67 3.59 -3.74
CA LEU A 100 5.18 3.11 -2.46
C LEU A 100 4.05 2.11 -2.71
N GLY A 101 4.24 0.86 -2.33
CA GLY A 101 3.22 -0.19 -2.39
C GLY A 101 2.65 -0.49 -1.02
N VAL A 102 1.32 -0.55 -0.90
CA VAL A 102 0.59 -0.85 0.34
C VAL A 102 -0.27 -2.09 0.16
N CYS A 103 -0.16 -3.07 1.02
CA CYS A 103 -0.89 -4.32 1.05
C CYS A 103 -0.85 -5.04 -0.31
N PHE A 104 -1.93 -5.03 -1.08
CA PHE A 104 -1.96 -5.59 -2.44
C PHE A 104 -0.91 -4.91 -3.35
N GLY A 105 -0.74 -3.58 -3.26
CA GLY A 105 0.31 -2.86 -3.98
C GLY A 105 1.73 -3.31 -3.60
N ALA A 106 1.97 -3.69 -2.35
CA ALA A 106 3.22 -4.27 -1.90
C ALA A 106 3.44 -5.69 -2.46
N GLN A 107 2.36 -6.47 -2.53
CA GLN A 107 2.35 -7.80 -3.15
C GLN A 107 2.64 -7.71 -4.66
N LEU A 108 2.02 -6.74 -5.35
CA LEU A 108 2.30 -6.43 -6.76
C LEU A 108 3.76 -6.07 -6.98
N LEU A 109 4.33 -5.26 -6.10
CA LEU A 109 5.73 -4.87 -6.16
C LEU A 109 6.65 -6.09 -5.99
N ALA A 110 6.35 -6.98 -5.07
CA ALA A 110 7.12 -8.21 -4.88
C ALA A 110 7.12 -9.05 -6.17
N ASP A 111 5.94 -9.30 -6.76
CA ASP A 111 5.81 -10.08 -8.00
C ASP A 111 6.50 -9.38 -9.20
N ALA A 112 6.29 -8.06 -9.35
CA ALA A 112 6.92 -7.27 -10.40
C ALA A 112 8.45 -7.32 -10.38
N LEU A 113 9.05 -7.40 -9.19
CA LEU A 113 10.49 -7.35 -8.98
C LEU A 113 11.15 -8.73 -8.82
N GLY A 114 10.41 -9.81 -9.05
CA GLY A 114 10.92 -11.19 -9.08
C GLY A 114 10.84 -11.95 -7.76
N GLY A 115 10.04 -11.46 -6.83
CA GLY A 115 9.56 -12.21 -5.67
C GLY A 115 8.33 -13.04 -5.99
N SER A 116 7.52 -13.34 -4.97
CA SER A 116 6.25 -14.05 -5.14
C SER A 116 5.27 -13.73 -4.01
N VAL A 117 4.02 -14.10 -4.22
CA VAL A 117 2.95 -14.00 -3.25
C VAL A 117 2.31 -15.37 -3.07
N GLU A 118 1.99 -15.73 -1.86
CA GLU A 118 1.30 -16.98 -1.54
C GLU A 118 0.24 -16.76 -0.48
N THR A 119 -0.77 -17.60 -0.44
CA THR A 119 -1.77 -17.56 0.63
C THR A 119 -1.12 -17.86 1.97
N ALA A 120 -1.33 -16.98 2.95
CA ALA A 120 -0.81 -17.17 4.30
C ALA A 120 -1.53 -18.33 5.01
N PRO A 121 -0.87 -19.02 5.94
CA PRO A 121 -1.51 -20.07 6.73
C PRO A 121 -2.71 -19.56 7.55
N GLU A 122 -2.63 -18.32 8.01
CA GLU A 122 -3.68 -17.61 8.74
C GLU A 122 -3.80 -16.18 8.20
N ALA A 123 -5.02 -15.65 8.14
CA ALA A 123 -5.26 -14.26 7.79
C ALA A 123 -4.78 -13.34 8.92
N GLU A 124 -4.22 -12.19 8.56
CA GLU A 124 -3.91 -11.14 9.52
C GLU A 124 -4.95 -10.04 9.38
N VAL A 125 -5.73 -9.82 10.45
CA VAL A 125 -6.81 -8.82 10.49
C VAL A 125 -6.83 -8.15 11.85
N GLY A 126 -6.84 -6.82 11.85
CA GLY A 126 -6.80 -6.00 13.06
C GLY A 126 -5.42 -5.40 13.32
N TRP A 127 -5.13 -5.08 14.56
CA TRP A 127 -3.89 -4.39 14.95
C TRP A 127 -2.84 -5.37 15.45
N SER A 128 -1.68 -5.39 14.78
CA SER A 128 -0.58 -6.32 15.04
C SER A 128 0.73 -5.62 15.31
N GLU A 129 1.52 -6.20 16.24
CA GLU A 129 2.88 -5.75 16.50
C GLU A 129 3.79 -6.15 15.32
N ILE A 130 4.57 -5.19 14.82
CA ILE A 130 5.54 -5.39 13.75
C ILE A 130 6.91 -4.99 14.26
N ALA A 131 7.91 -5.83 14.05
CA ALA A 131 9.26 -5.58 14.48
C ALA A 131 10.14 -5.11 13.30
N GLY A 132 10.82 -3.99 13.48
CA GLY A 132 11.90 -3.59 12.59
C GLY A 132 13.06 -4.58 12.66
N VAL A 133 13.72 -4.83 11.53
CA VAL A 133 14.90 -5.70 11.48
C VAL A 133 16.09 -4.96 12.06
N ASP A 134 16.80 -5.59 13.02
CA ASP A 134 17.95 -4.99 13.70
C ASP A 134 19.05 -4.54 12.71
N GLY A 135 19.56 -3.34 12.94
CA GLY A 135 20.61 -2.75 12.12
C GLY A 135 20.16 -2.21 10.77
N ARG A 136 18.84 -2.17 10.53
CA ARG A 136 18.23 -1.53 9.38
C ARG A 136 17.62 -0.19 9.78
N ASP A 137 17.89 0.83 8.98
CA ASP A 137 17.21 2.11 9.13
C ASP A 137 15.78 1.98 8.58
N ASN A 138 14.80 2.14 9.46
CA ASN A 138 13.39 2.08 9.10
C ASN A 138 12.54 2.83 10.14
N PRO A 139 11.39 3.39 9.76
CA PRO A 139 10.52 4.16 10.63
C PRO A 139 9.52 3.29 11.40
N VAL A 140 9.58 1.96 11.25
CA VAL A 140 8.65 1.06 11.94
C VAL A 140 8.99 1.05 13.41
N GLY A 141 8.32 1.94 14.13
CA GLY A 141 8.35 2.00 15.59
C GLY A 141 7.57 0.83 16.20
N PRO A 142 7.55 0.75 17.55
CA PRO A 142 6.71 -0.25 18.20
C PRO A 142 5.26 -0.03 17.79
N GLY A 143 4.71 -1.01 17.08
CA GLY A 143 3.33 -1.04 16.61
C GLY A 143 2.27 -0.73 17.67
N PRO A 144 1.05 -1.19 17.57
CA PRO A 144 0.59 -2.02 16.46
C PRO A 144 0.31 -1.20 15.20
N TRP A 145 0.32 -1.93 14.06
CA TRP A 145 -0.11 -1.44 12.77
C TRP A 145 -1.36 -2.21 12.32
N PHE A 146 -2.16 -1.61 11.46
CA PHE A 146 -3.38 -2.25 10.97
C PHE A 146 -3.08 -3.22 9.84
N GLU A 147 -3.63 -4.44 9.95
CA GLU A 147 -3.51 -5.53 8.99
C GLU A 147 -4.89 -5.92 8.48
N TRP A 148 -4.97 -6.21 7.17
CA TRP A 148 -6.13 -6.85 6.57
C TRP A 148 -5.72 -7.57 5.30
N HIS A 149 -5.16 -8.76 5.45
CA HIS A 149 -4.72 -9.56 4.32
C HIS A 149 -4.77 -11.08 4.58
N HIS A 150 -4.91 -11.83 3.50
CA HIS A 150 -4.91 -13.30 3.47
C HIS A 150 -3.67 -13.86 2.80
N ASP A 151 -2.98 -13.04 2.01
CA ASP A 151 -1.78 -13.42 1.28
C ASP A 151 -0.55 -12.81 1.95
N ARG A 152 0.59 -13.47 1.80
CA ARG A 152 1.87 -12.99 2.31
C ARG A 152 2.90 -12.84 1.21
N ILE A 153 3.83 -11.93 1.44
CA ILE A 153 4.89 -11.56 0.52
C ILE A 153 6.12 -12.43 0.75
N ASN A 154 6.66 -13.00 -0.35
CA ASN A 154 8.03 -13.47 -0.45
C ASN A 154 8.81 -12.46 -1.28
N PRO A 155 9.57 -11.53 -0.67
CA PRO A 155 10.25 -10.47 -1.41
C PRO A 155 11.32 -11.02 -2.35
N PRO A 156 11.70 -10.28 -3.41
CA PRO A 156 12.78 -10.71 -4.30
C PRO A 156 14.10 -10.86 -3.52
N ALA A 157 14.96 -11.78 -3.96
CA ALA A 157 16.20 -12.14 -3.25
C ALA A 157 17.18 -10.98 -3.02
N HIS A 158 17.06 -9.91 -3.83
CA HIS A 158 17.88 -8.70 -3.72
C HIS A 158 17.22 -7.59 -2.90
N ALA A 159 16.01 -7.82 -2.36
CA ALA A 159 15.33 -6.86 -1.53
C ALA A 159 15.97 -6.74 -0.15
N GLU A 160 15.92 -5.55 0.39
CA GLU A 160 16.23 -5.26 1.78
C GLU A 160 14.96 -5.42 2.62
N VAL A 161 14.88 -6.46 3.45
CA VAL A 161 13.78 -6.64 4.40
C VAL A 161 13.98 -5.69 5.57
N LEU A 162 12.98 -4.87 5.86
CA LEU A 162 13.04 -3.79 6.85
C LEU A 162 12.19 -4.09 8.10
N ALA A 163 11.09 -4.83 7.94
CA ALA A 163 10.23 -5.20 9.06
C ALA A 163 9.57 -6.56 8.84
N VAL A 164 9.30 -7.26 9.92
CA VAL A 164 8.68 -8.58 9.96
C VAL A 164 7.75 -8.71 11.16
N ASN A 165 6.83 -9.65 11.10
CA ASN A 165 6.20 -10.26 12.26
C ASN A 165 6.39 -11.79 12.23
N GLU A 166 5.69 -12.53 13.09
CA GLU A 166 5.83 -14.02 13.14
C GLU A 166 5.29 -14.70 11.85
N ASN A 167 4.41 -14.06 11.10
CA ASN A 167 3.70 -14.66 9.98
C ASN A 167 4.31 -14.33 8.63
N SER A 168 4.83 -13.08 8.47
CA SER A 168 5.25 -12.59 7.16
C SER A 168 6.28 -11.46 7.20
N VAL A 169 6.85 -11.18 6.03
CA VAL A 169 7.57 -9.94 5.78
C VAL A 169 6.56 -8.81 5.69
N GLN A 170 6.75 -7.80 6.53
CA GLN A 170 5.85 -6.67 6.67
C GLN A 170 6.32 -5.42 5.94
N MET A 171 7.62 -5.28 5.71
CA MET A 171 8.16 -4.17 4.93
C MET A 171 9.46 -4.58 4.23
N PHE A 172 9.58 -4.21 2.96
CA PHE A 172 10.83 -4.37 2.21
C PHE A 172 11.08 -3.20 1.27
N ARG A 173 12.35 -3.06 0.85
CA ARG A 173 12.81 -2.04 -0.09
C ARG A 173 13.59 -2.66 -1.24
N VAL A 174 13.42 -2.10 -2.46
CA VAL A 174 14.26 -2.35 -3.64
C VAL A 174 14.51 -1.02 -4.35
N GLY A 175 15.76 -0.55 -4.34
CA GLY A 175 16.08 0.76 -4.92
C GLY A 175 15.25 1.88 -4.29
N ARG A 176 14.47 2.59 -5.10
CA ARG A 176 13.56 3.66 -4.68
C ARG A 176 12.11 3.18 -4.48
N SER A 177 11.91 1.89 -4.38
CA SER A 177 10.60 1.29 -4.13
C SER A 177 10.52 0.77 -2.69
N LEU A 178 9.45 1.14 -1.98
CA LEU A 178 9.11 0.68 -0.63
C LEU A 178 7.80 -0.07 -0.68
N ALA A 179 7.71 -1.17 0.03
CA ALA A 179 6.52 -2.01 0.16
C ALA A 179 6.16 -2.21 1.63
N THR A 180 4.90 -1.98 2.00
CA THR A 180 4.34 -2.28 3.32
C THR A 180 3.18 -3.26 3.16
N GLN A 181 3.22 -4.41 3.85
CA GLN A 181 2.11 -5.36 3.85
C GLN A 181 0.95 -4.83 4.71
N PHE A 182 1.28 -4.17 5.82
CA PHE A 182 0.33 -3.49 6.69
C PHE A 182 -0.21 -2.20 6.05
N HIS A 183 -1.28 -1.67 6.64
CA HIS A 183 -1.98 -0.46 6.20
C HIS A 183 -1.63 0.75 7.09
N PRO A 184 -0.58 1.53 6.75
CA PRO A 184 -0.25 2.72 7.51
C PRO A 184 -1.26 3.86 7.32
N GLU A 185 -1.99 3.86 6.20
CA GLU A 185 -2.85 4.94 5.74
C GLU A 185 -4.18 5.05 6.49
N VAL A 186 -4.58 4.00 7.20
CA VAL A 186 -5.95 3.91 7.74
C VAL A 186 -6.26 4.92 8.82
N ASP A 187 -7.47 5.44 8.77
CA ASP A 187 -8.15 6.21 9.80
C ASP A 187 -9.55 5.65 10.08
N TYR A 188 -10.26 6.25 11.01
CA TYR A 188 -11.59 5.76 11.40
C TYR A 188 -12.57 5.73 10.24
N ALA A 189 -12.62 6.79 9.43
CA ALA A 189 -13.55 6.88 8.31
C ALA A 189 -13.25 5.82 7.23
N HIS A 190 -11.97 5.49 7.01
CA HIS A 190 -11.55 4.48 6.07
C HIS A 190 -11.97 3.07 6.53
N ILE A 191 -11.70 2.73 7.80
CA ILE A 191 -12.11 1.42 8.35
C ILE A 191 -13.64 1.31 8.41
N GLU A 192 -14.36 2.36 8.73
CA GLU A 192 -15.83 2.38 8.68
C GLU A 192 -16.33 2.05 7.27
N GLY A 193 -15.72 2.64 6.22
CA GLY A 193 -16.01 2.34 4.82
C GLY A 193 -15.73 0.88 4.45
N PHE A 194 -14.59 0.32 4.82
CA PHE A 194 -14.29 -1.10 4.62
C PHE A 194 -15.33 -2.01 5.28
N LEU A 195 -15.76 -1.67 6.49
CA LEU A 195 -16.74 -2.45 7.22
C LEU A 195 -18.15 -2.34 6.65
N ASP A 196 -18.48 -1.26 5.94
CA ASP A 196 -19.77 -1.10 5.26
C ASP A 196 -19.90 -2.07 4.06
N GLU A 197 -18.78 -2.37 3.40
CA GLU A 197 -18.70 -3.34 2.29
C GLU A 197 -18.49 -4.78 2.79
N ALA A 198 -17.94 -4.97 3.98
CA ALA A 198 -17.68 -6.28 4.55
C ALA A 198 -18.97 -6.94 5.05
N ARG A 199 -19.17 -8.21 4.69
CA ARG A 199 -20.32 -8.98 5.17
C ARG A 199 -20.08 -9.48 6.60
N ASP A 200 -21.13 -9.51 7.42
CA ASP A 200 -21.06 -9.97 8.80
C ASP A 200 -20.56 -11.43 8.94
N ASP A 201 -20.94 -12.31 8.00
CA ASP A 201 -20.48 -13.70 8.00
C ASP A 201 -18.99 -13.84 7.69
N TYR A 202 -18.45 -12.93 6.87
CA TYR A 202 -17.03 -12.85 6.59
C TYR A 202 -16.26 -12.37 7.84
N LEU A 203 -16.68 -11.29 8.48
CA LEU A 203 -16.06 -10.81 9.73
C LEU A 203 -16.08 -11.88 10.83
N ALA A 204 -17.23 -12.57 10.99
CA ALA A 204 -17.36 -13.66 11.94
C ALA A 204 -16.39 -14.83 11.62
N SER A 205 -16.13 -15.12 10.35
CA SER A 205 -15.17 -16.16 9.94
C SER A 205 -13.73 -15.82 10.32
N LEU A 206 -13.43 -14.52 10.45
CA LEU A 206 -12.13 -13.99 10.89
C LEU A 206 -12.03 -13.85 12.42
N GLY A 207 -13.12 -14.13 13.15
CA GLY A 207 -13.19 -13.98 14.59
C GLY A 207 -13.27 -12.55 15.08
N VAL A 208 -13.63 -11.61 14.23
CA VAL A 208 -13.75 -10.16 14.54
C VAL A 208 -15.18 -9.68 14.40
N THR A 209 -15.53 -8.60 15.07
CA THR A 209 -16.80 -7.92 14.91
C THR A 209 -16.60 -6.47 14.47
N ARG A 210 -17.59 -5.92 13.78
CA ARG A 210 -17.59 -4.51 13.38
C ARG A 210 -17.35 -3.58 14.60
N GLU A 211 -18.05 -3.83 15.70
CA GLU A 211 -17.93 -3.01 16.91
C GLU A 211 -16.51 -3.04 17.47
N GLN A 212 -15.87 -4.22 17.52
CA GLN A 212 -14.50 -4.36 18.00
C GLN A 212 -13.53 -3.61 17.11
N MET A 213 -13.62 -3.78 15.79
CA MET A 213 -12.73 -3.11 14.85
C MET A 213 -12.85 -1.58 14.91
N LEU A 214 -14.07 -1.03 15.04
CA LEU A 214 -14.28 0.40 15.20
C LEU A 214 -13.75 0.92 16.55
N ALA A 215 -13.87 0.14 17.60
CA ALA A 215 -13.30 0.49 18.92
C ALA A 215 -11.77 0.51 18.87
N ASP A 216 -11.16 -0.51 18.25
CA ASP A 216 -9.71 -0.63 18.12
C ASP A 216 -9.12 0.50 17.27
N VAL A 217 -9.77 0.85 16.13
CA VAL A 217 -9.29 1.98 15.34
C VAL A 217 -9.42 3.30 16.08
N ALA A 218 -10.51 3.52 16.81
CA ALA A 218 -10.67 4.73 17.63
C ALA A 218 -9.59 4.85 18.72
N GLU A 219 -9.11 3.71 19.26
CA GLU A 219 -8.00 3.68 20.23
C GLU A 219 -6.66 4.03 19.57
N HIS A 220 -6.42 3.53 18.35
CA HIS A 220 -5.10 3.59 17.72
C HIS A 220 -4.92 4.72 16.69
N GLU A 221 -6.00 5.31 16.17
CA GLU A 221 -5.99 6.27 15.06
C GLU A 221 -5.00 7.42 15.25
N ALA A 222 -5.07 8.12 16.39
CA ALA A 222 -4.23 9.30 16.60
C ALA A 222 -2.72 8.96 16.52
N ARG A 223 -2.32 7.79 17.01
CA ARG A 223 -0.95 7.31 16.92
C ARG A 223 -0.64 6.85 15.49
N ASN A 224 -1.55 6.11 14.85
CA ASN A 224 -1.37 5.61 13.49
C ASN A 224 -1.13 6.75 12.50
N ILE A 225 -1.89 7.84 12.58
CA ILE A 225 -1.69 9.03 11.75
C ILE A 225 -0.27 9.59 11.90
N VAL A 226 0.21 9.74 13.14
CA VAL A 226 1.58 10.23 13.38
C VAL A 226 2.63 9.28 12.81
N GLN A 227 2.45 7.98 12.99
CA GLN A 227 3.36 6.95 12.46
C GLN A 227 3.31 6.86 10.94
N CYS A 228 2.12 6.94 10.33
CA CYS A 228 1.96 7.01 8.87
C CYS A 228 2.71 8.21 8.29
N HIS A 229 2.52 9.39 8.87
CA HIS A 229 3.21 10.60 8.41
C HIS A 229 4.74 10.47 8.54
N ALA A 230 5.22 9.89 9.63
CA ALA A 230 6.66 9.62 9.80
C ALA A 230 7.21 8.62 8.77
N LEU A 231 6.42 7.58 8.44
CA LEU A 231 6.77 6.60 7.41
C LEU A 231 6.83 7.25 6.02
N VAL A 232 5.84 8.08 5.67
CA VAL A 232 5.84 8.82 4.40
C VAL A 232 7.02 9.79 4.33
N ASP A 233 7.32 10.51 5.41
CA ASP A 233 8.49 11.41 5.46
C ASP A 233 9.79 10.65 5.24
N TRP A 234 9.98 9.56 5.97
CA TRP A 234 11.17 8.72 5.82
C TRP A 234 11.27 8.13 4.40
N PHE A 235 10.16 7.66 3.84
CA PHE A 235 10.13 7.17 2.47
C PHE A 235 10.59 8.25 1.49
N LEU A 236 10.07 9.46 1.61
CA LEU A 236 10.41 10.57 0.71
C LEU A 236 11.87 11.03 0.85
N ASP A 237 12.39 11.03 2.08
CA ASP A 237 13.70 11.60 2.39
C ASP A 237 14.84 10.58 2.24
N GLU A 238 14.58 9.25 2.49
CA GLU A 238 15.63 8.22 2.53
C GLU A 238 15.49 7.16 1.41
N VAL A 239 14.29 6.97 0.84
CA VAL A 239 14.07 5.96 -0.19
C VAL A 239 13.82 6.61 -1.55
N ALA A 240 12.90 7.56 -1.61
CA ALA A 240 12.50 8.24 -2.85
C ALA A 240 13.46 9.37 -3.26
N ALA A 241 14.39 9.77 -2.39
CA ALA A 241 15.41 10.75 -2.75
C ALA A 241 16.34 10.19 -3.84
N PRO A 242 16.80 11.01 -4.80
CA PRO A 242 17.78 10.58 -5.79
C PRO A 242 19.05 10.07 -5.11
N SER A 243 19.59 8.96 -5.62
CA SER A 243 20.88 8.46 -5.17
C SER A 243 21.96 9.54 -5.40
N SER A 244 22.67 9.92 -4.33
CA SER A 244 23.74 10.92 -4.36
C SER A 244 25.00 10.42 -5.09
#